data_936337e3f3cf30742b27d0ce6984b89e
#
_entry.id   936337e3f3cf30742b27d0ce6984b89e
#
_cell.length_a   1.000
_cell.length_b   1.000
_cell.length_c   1.000
_cell.angle_alpha   90.00
_cell.angle_beta   90.00
_cell.angle_gamma   90.00
#
_symmetry.space_group_name_H-M   'P 1'
#
loop_
_entity.id
_entity.type
_entity.pdbx_description
1 polymer ?
#
loop_
_entity_poly.entity_id
_entity_poly.type
_entity_poly.pdbx_seq_one_letter_code
_entity_poly.pdbx_strand_id
1 'polypeptide(L)'
;MFYRRKFYIIKNEFVEKFNEHFNNTNLPNQLKHGARLVGRWMSDNKDNTTEIFAIWEYDSYNDYIEIENNVKADNAHIKRIKEWYEKNGGREHVFSDYILEVKNEALVSTLNKVDY
;
A
#
# COMPACT_ATOMS: atom_id res chain seq x y z
N MET A 1 16.82 0.68 10.84
CA MET A 1 15.40 0.65 10.44
C MET A 1 15.31 0.98 8.96
N PHE A 2 14.38 0.35 8.27
CA PHE A 2 14.07 0.64 6.88
C PHE A 2 12.62 1.13 6.77
N TYR A 3 12.40 2.19 6.01
CA TYR A 3 11.08 2.77 5.81
C TYR A 3 10.73 2.81 4.33
N ARG A 4 9.46 2.61 4.02
CA ARG A 4 8.93 2.64 2.66
C ARG A 4 7.67 3.50 2.64
N ARG A 5 7.57 4.37 1.64
CA ARG A 5 6.36 5.13 1.36
C ARG A 5 5.67 4.53 0.12
N LYS A 6 4.46 4.06 0.30
CA LYS A 6 3.62 3.61 -0.80
C LYS A 6 2.61 4.71 -1.11
N PHE A 7 2.65 5.25 -2.31
CA PHE A 7 1.90 6.43 -2.71
C PHE A 7 1.01 6.11 -3.91
N TYR A 8 -0.21 6.67 -3.88
CA TYR A 8 -1.20 6.48 -4.94
C TYR A 8 -1.90 7.79 -5.26
N ILE A 9 -2.25 7.97 -6.55
CA ILE A 9 -3.24 8.94 -6.98
C ILE A 9 -4.46 8.15 -7.46
N ILE A 10 -5.60 8.38 -6.83
CA ILE A 10 -6.82 7.62 -7.03
C ILE A 10 -7.95 8.57 -7.44
N LYS A 11 -8.77 8.19 -8.43
CA LYS A 11 -10.00 8.94 -8.71
C LYS A 11 -10.94 8.92 -7.51
N ASN A 12 -11.56 10.06 -7.21
CA ASN A 12 -12.41 10.22 -6.04
C ASN A 12 -13.51 9.16 -5.96
N GLU A 13 -14.10 8.79 -7.08
CA GLU A 13 -15.17 7.77 -7.15
C GLU A 13 -14.72 6.37 -6.72
N PHE A 14 -13.41 6.11 -6.70
CA PHE A 14 -12.84 4.81 -6.35
C PHE A 14 -12.26 4.76 -4.93
N VAL A 15 -12.15 5.90 -4.25
CA VAL A 15 -11.45 6.03 -2.96
C VAL A 15 -12.05 5.12 -1.89
N GLU A 16 -13.38 5.10 -1.76
CA GLU A 16 -14.05 4.28 -0.76
C GLU A 16 -13.75 2.79 -0.95
N LYS A 17 -13.86 2.30 -2.17
CA LYS A 17 -13.53 0.90 -2.51
C LYS A 17 -12.07 0.58 -2.27
N PHE A 18 -11.19 1.50 -2.63
CA PHE A 18 -9.74 1.32 -2.45
C PHE A 18 -9.38 1.26 -0.97
N ASN A 19 -9.91 2.16 -0.15
CA ASN A 19 -9.66 2.17 1.30
C ASN A 19 -10.26 0.93 1.98
N GLU A 20 -11.43 0.50 1.59
CA GLU A 20 -12.04 -0.73 2.10
C GLU A 20 -11.20 -1.96 1.79
N HIS A 21 -10.70 -2.06 0.56
CA HIS A 21 -9.81 -3.15 0.15
C HIS A 21 -8.51 -3.16 0.96
N PHE A 22 -7.91 -1.99 1.16
CA PHE A 22 -6.72 -1.88 2.00
C PHE A 22 -6.99 -2.39 3.42
N ASN A 23 -8.02 -1.87 4.07
CA ASN A 23 -8.32 -2.20 5.46
C ASN A 23 -8.72 -3.67 5.66
N ASN A 24 -9.45 -4.24 4.71
CA ASN A 24 -10.02 -5.59 4.85
C ASN A 24 -9.13 -6.69 4.28
N THR A 25 -8.25 -6.37 3.35
CA THR A 25 -7.44 -7.37 2.64
C THR A 25 -5.94 -7.13 2.77
N ASN A 26 -5.46 -5.96 2.35
CA ASN A 26 -4.02 -5.70 2.28
C ASN A 26 -3.39 -5.55 3.68
N LEU A 27 -3.97 -4.74 4.54
CA LEU A 27 -3.43 -4.48 5.86
C LEU A 27 -3.36 -5.76 6.72
N PRO A 28 -4.43 -6.55 6.87
CA PRO A 28 -4.35 -7.78 7.66
C PRO A 28 -3.27 -8.74 7.17
N ASN A 29 -3.11 -8.86 5.86
CA ASN A 29 -2.11 -9.74 5.28
C ASN A 29 -0.68 -9.25 5.53
N GLN A 30 -0.45 -7.96 5.37
CA GLN A 30 0.86 -7.35 5.65
C GLN A 30 1.25 -7.54 7.13
N LEU A 31 0.32 -7.29 8.04
CA LEU A 31 0.55 -7.47 9.48
C LEU A 31 0.81 -8.93 9.83
N LYS A 32 0.08 -9.86 9.22
CA LYS A 32 0.29 -11.30 9.38
C LYS A 32 1.72 -11.72 9.05
N HIS A 33 2.31 -11.11 8.03
CA HIS A 33 3.67 -11.43 7.58
C HIS A 33 4.75 -10.59 8.25
N GLY A 34 4.39 -9.74 9.21
CA GLY A 34 5.34 -9.04 10.05
C GLY A 34 5.62 -7.58 9.68
N ALA A 35 4.93 -7.03 8.68
CA ALA A 35 5.05 -5.61 8.36
C ALA A 35 4.47 -4.75 9.48
N ARG A 36 5.03 -3.56 9.69
CA ARG A 36 4.51 -2.58 10.63
C ARG A 36 4.09 -1.32 9.87
N LEU A 37 2.86 -0.87 10.13
CA LEU A 37 2.34 0.35 9.53
C LEU A 37 2.55 1.52 10.49
N VAL A 38 3.28 2.55 10.04
CA VAL A 38 3.40 3.82 10.77
C VAL A 38 2.10 4.59 10.69
N GLY A 39 1.53 4.68 9.50
CA GLY A 39 0.25 5.32 9.26
C GLY A 39 -0.13 5.33 7.79
N ARG A 40 -1.37 5.72 7.52
CA ARG A 40 -1.88 5.87 6.17
C ARG A 40 -2.83 7.06 6.13
N TRP A 41 -2.60 7.94 5.17
CA TRP A 41 -3.32 9.23 5.06
C TRP A 41 -3.80 9.47 3.65
N MET A 42 -4.77 10.35 3.51
CA MET A 42 -5.20 10.85 2.22
C MET A 42 -5.40 12.35 2.26
N SER A 43 -5.23 13.00 1.10
CA SER A 43 -5.52 14.41 0.90
C SER A 43 -6.19 14.65 -0.45
N ASP A 44 -7.16 15.56 -0.47
CA ASP A 44 -7.90 15.87 -1.69
C ASP A 44 -7.07 16.72 -2.65
N ASN A 45 -7.17 16.40 -3.93
CA ASN A 45 -6.65 17.20 -5.03
C ASN A 45 -7.79 17.97 -5.71
N LYS A 46 -7.44 19.01 -6.48
CA LYS A 46 -8.43 19.88 -7.15
C LYS A 46 -9.02 19.26 -8.42
N ASP A 47 -8.41 18.21 -8.96
CA ASP A 47 -8.73 17.62 -10.26
C ASP A 47 -9.59 16.34 -10.16
N ASN A 48 -10.40 16.24 -9.12
CA ASN A 48 -11.25 15.08 -8.85
C ASN A 48 -10.46 13.80 -8.54
N THR A 49 -9.26 13.95 -8.00
CA THR A 49 -8.43 12.86 -7.52
C THR A 49 -8.09 13.02 -6.04
N THR A 50 -7.62 11.95 -5.44
CA THR A 50 -7.18 11.92 -4.04
C THR A 50 -5.79 11.29 -3.98
N GLU A 51 -4.88 11.90 -3.23
CA GLU A 51 -3.61 11.29 -2.89
C GLU A 51 -3.78 10.42 -1.66
N ILE A 52 -3.30 9.19 -1.72
CA ILE A 52 -3.32 8.26 -0.59
C ILE A 52 -1.92 7.70 -0.44
N PHE A 53 -1.37 7.76 0.76
CA PHE A 53 -0.07 7.15 1.00
C PHE A 53 0.02 6.49 2.36
N ALA A 54 0.86 5.48 2.45
CA ALA A 54 1.17 4.75 3.66
C ALA A 54 2.67 4.74 3.89
N ILE A 55 3.06 4.82 5.15
CA ILE A 55 4.46 4.64 5.54
C ILE A 55 4.57 3.35 6.34
N TRP A 56 5.45 2.48 5.86
CA TRP A 56 5.73 1.17 6.45
C TRP A 56 7.12 1.17 7.08
N GLU A 57 7.27 0.48 8.19
CA GLU A 57 8.52 0.36 8.94
C GLU A 57 8.95 -1.11 9.00
N TYR A 58 10.24 -1.35 8.81
CA TYR A 58 10.86 -2.67 8.91
C TYR A 58 12.15 -2.56 9.73
N ASP A 59 12.55 -3.66 10.37
CA ASP A 59 13.80 -3.67 11.14
C ASP A 59 15.03 -3.47 10.25
N SER A 60 14.96 -3.98 9.00
CA SER A 60 16.02 -3.82 8.01
C SER A 60 15.46 -3.93 6.60
N TYR A 61 16.26 -3.56 5.61
CA TYR A 61 15.93 -3.79 4.21
C TYR A 61 15.73 -5.29 3.91
N ASN A 62 16.56 -6.14 4.49
CA ASN A 62 16.44 -7.59 4.29
C ASN A 62 15.10 -8.12 4.84
N ASP A 63 14.65 -7.63 5.98
CA ASP A 63 13.35 -7.98 6.54
C ASP A 63 12.20 -7.53 5.63
N TYR A 64 12.31 -6.33 5.05
CA TYR A 64 11.35 -5.87 4.06
C TYR A 64 11.25 -6.84 2.88
N ILE A 65 12.37 -7.25 2.31
CA ILE A 65 12.40 -8.18 1.17
C ILE A 65 11.80 -9.54 1.55
N GLU A 66 12.14 -10.06 2.73
CA GLU A 66 11.60 -11.34 3.23
C GLU A 66 10.09 -11.28 3.40
N ILE A 67 9.58 -10.21 4.02
CA ILE A 67 8.15 -10.01 4.23
C ILE A 67 7.42 -9.89 2.88
N GLU A 68 7.96 -9.11 1.93
CA GLU A 68 7.37 -8.98 0.61
C GLU A 68 7.32 -10.32 -0.13
N ASN A 69 8.35 -11.14 -0.02
CA ASN A 69 8.37 -12.47 -0.61
C ASN A 69 7.30 -13.37 0.01
N ASN A 70 7.11 -13.31 1.31
CA ASN A 70 6.07 -14.07 2.01
C ASN A 70 4.66 -13.62 1.62
N VAL A 71 4.45 -12.32 1.45
CA VAL A 71 3.19 -11.76 0.96
C VAL A 71 2.89 -12.27 -0.44
N LYS A 72 3.88 -12.25 -1.34
CA LYS A 72 3.74 -12.71 -2.72
C LYS A 72 3.54 -14.23 -2.84
N ALA A 73 3.99 -14.99 -1.84
CA ALA A 73 3.84 -16.45 -1.81
C ALA A 73 2.54 -16.90 -1.13
N ASP A 74 1.79 -16.00 -0.55
CA ASP A 74 0.52 -16.30 0.13
C ASP A 74 -0.60 -16.45 -0.91
N ASN A 75 -0.86 -17.70 -1.31
CA ASN A 75 -1.81 -18.01 -2.38
C ASN A 75 -3.24 -17.59 -2.06
N ALA A 76 -3.67 -17.69 -0.81
CA ALA A 76 -5.00 -17.25 -0.40
C ALA A 76 -5.15 -15.74 -0.56
N HIS A 77 -4.12 -14.98 -0.22
CA HIS A 77 -4.10 -13.54 -0.40
C HIS A 77 -4.12 -13.15 -1.88
N ILE A 78 -3.28 -13.78 -2.71
CA ILE A 78 -3.23 -13.55 -4.15
C ILE A 78 -4.59 -13.79 -4.79
N LYS A 79 -5.28 -14.85 -4.38
CA LYS A 79 -6.62 -15.15 -4.85
C LYS A 79 -7.62 -14.03 -4.52
N ARG A 80 -7.59 -13.51 -3.28
CA ARG A 80 -8.46 -12.42 -2.86
C ARG A 80 -8.19 -11.13 -3.65
N ILE A 81 -6.90 -10.82 -3.90
CA ILE A 81 -6.50 -9.66 -4.71
C ILE A 81 -7.03 -9.81 -6.13
N LYS A 82 -6.85 -10.97 -6.74
CA LYS A 82 -7.32 -11.24 -8.11
C LYS A 82 -8.84 -11.09 -8.22
N GLU A 83 -9.58 -11.67 -7.27
CA GLU A 83 -11.04 -11.57 -7.22
C GLU A 83 -11.51 -10.11 -7.08
N TRP A 84 -10.80 -9.31 -6.28
CA TRP A 84 -11.12 -7.90 -6.12
C TRP A 84 -10.93 -7.12 -7.43
N TYR A 85 -9.83 -7.35 -8.14
CA TYR A 85 -9.63 -6.71 -9.44
C TYR A 85 -10.71 -7.13 -10.43
N GLU A 86 -11.02 -8.41 -10.52
CA GLU A 86 -12.06 -8.94 -11.42
C GLU A 86 -13.43 -8.33 -11.12
N LYS A 87 -13.76 -8.18 -9.85
CA LYS A 87 -15.01 -7.56 -9.39
C LYS A 87 -15.11 -6.09 -9.78
N ASN A 88 -13.99 -5.41 -9.96
CA ASN A 88 -13.94 -4.00 -10.32
C ASN A 88 -13.60 -3.74 -11.79
N GLY A 89 -13.79 -4.72 -12.65
CA GLY A 89 -13.60 -4.58 -14.10
C GLY A 89 -12.29 -5.13 -14.64
N GLY A 90 -11.47 -5.77 -13.78
CA GLY A 90 -10.17 -6.32 -14.14
C GLY A 90 -9.02 -5.38 -13.81
N ARG A 91 -7.83 -5.96 -13.62
CA ARG A 91 -6.62 -5.22 -13.22
C ARG A 91 -6.28 -4.08 -14.19
N GLU A 92 -6.33 -4.35 -15.48
CA GLU A 92 -6.02 -3.35 -16.51
C GLU A 92 -6.97 -2.16 -16.43
N HIS A 93 -8.27 -2.41 -16.28
CA HIS A 93 -9.28 -1.36 -16.13
C HIS A 93 -9.06 -0.53 -14.86
N VAL A 94 -8.80 -1.18 -13.73
CA VAL A 94 -8.57 -0.49 -12.44
C VAL A 94 -7.36 0.45 -12.55
N PHE A 95 -6.25 0.00 -13.15
CA PHE A 95 -5.05 0.81 -13.29
C PHE A 95 -5.14 1.86 -14.40
N SER A 96 -6.00 1.68 -15.38
CA SER A 96 -6.19 2.73 -16.39
C SER A 96 -7.17 3.81 -15.95
N ASP A 97 -8.25 3.42 -15.25
CA ASP A 97 -9.37 4.33 -14.96
C ASP A 97 -9.43 4.85 -13.53
N TYR A 98 -8.89 4.13 -12.55
CA TYR A 98 -9.07 4.47 -11.14
C TYR A 98 -7.77 4.71 -10.38
N ILE A 99 -6.78 3.86 -10.51
CA ILE A 99 -5.46 4.02 -9.86
C ILE A 99 -4.52 4.65 -10.88
N LEU A 100 -4.43 5.97 -10.85
CA LEU A 100 -3.75 6.74 -11.91
C LEU A 100 -2.24 6.78 -11.74
N GLU A 101 -1.73 6.69 -10.51
CA GLU A 101 -0.30 6.69 -10.22
C GLU A 101 -0.01 5.82 -9.01
N VAL A 102 1.10 5.10 -9.06
CA VAL A 102 1.62 4.30 -7.95
C VAL A 102 3.11 4.54 -7.83
N LYS A 103 3.57 4.86 -6.62
CA LYS A 103 4.99 4.97 -6.31
C LYS A 103 5.32 4.12 -5.08
N ASN A 104 6.48 3.50 -5.10
CA ASN A 104 7.01 2.77 -3.96
C ASN A 104 8.42 3.28 -3.69
N GLU A 105 8.58 4.07 -2.63
CA GLU A 105 9.78 4.83 -2.36
C GLU A 105 10.45 4.38 -1.08
N ALA A 106 11.76 4.12 -1.14
CA ALA A 106 12.58 3.95 0.05
C ALA A 106 12.80 5.31 0.72
N LEU A 107 12.65 5.38 2.04
CA LEU A 107 12.85 6.59 2.81
C LEU A 107 14.09 6.47 3.66
N VAL A 108 14.85 7.55 3.73
CA VAL A 108 16.03 7.67 4.59
C VAL A 108 15.72 8.71 5.66
N SER A 109 15.85 8.33 6.94
CA SER A 109 15.65 9.27 8.04
C SER A 109 16.71 10.37 8.01
N THR A 110 16.27 11.60 8.17
CA THR A 110 17.14 12.77 8.29
C THR A 110 17.40 13.15 9.75
N LEU A 111 16.82 12.40 10.68
CA LEU A 111 17.01 12.68 12.10
C LEU A 111 18.36 12.11 12.55
N ASN A 112 19.03 12.89 13.42
CA ASN A 112 20.20 12.36 14.11
C ASN A 112 19.77 11.24 15.06
N LYS A 113 20.63 10.22 15.20
CA LYS A 113 20.42 9.18 16.22
C LYS A 113 20.65 9.81 17.59
N VAL A 114 19.55 10.10 18.28
CA VAL A 114 19.58 10.58 19.66
C VAL A 114 18.73 9.63 20.48
N ASP A 115 19.23 9.23 21.62
CA ASP A 115 18.44 8.51 22.61
C ASP A 115 17.58 9.56 23.36
N TYR A 116 16.32 9.52 23.13
CA TYR A 116 15.35 10.38 23.82
C TYR A 116 14.90 9.76 25.13
#